data_7b716ed144d23e6c8593585b5d154bd3
#
_entry.id   7b716ed144d23e6c8593585b5d154bd3
#
_cell.length_a   1.000
_cell.length_b   1.000
_cell.length_c   1.000
_cell.angle_alpha   90.00
_cell.angle_beta   90.00
_cell.angle_gamma   90.00
#
_symmetry.space_group_name_H-M   'P 1'
#
loop_
_entity.id
_entity.type
_entity.pdbx_description
1 polymer ?
#
loop_
_entity_poly.entity_id
_entity_poly.type
_entity_poly.pdbx_seq_one_letter_code
_entity_poly.pdbx_strand_id
1 'polypeptide(L)'
;MELFHDYIRDGRIKLKDKIKEPTTVQDPCNVIRSGGLAEKNQQLAAYLSEDFRPMKHQGNYNFCCGGGGGAMPMGGEMKKDRLKCGAIKAEQIRETGAKIVFVPCHNCIDQIRDLSKEYDLGIKAIHFKEAITEHMVIPEEIIPKDDEE
;
A
#
# COMPACT_ATOMS: atom_id res chain seq x y z
N MET A 1 9.96 3.03 -1.59
CA MET A 1 9.26 2.13 -2.53
C MET A 1 10.16 1.77 -3.69
N GLU A 2 10.68 2.70 -4.50
CA GLU A 2 11.58 2.44 -5.64
C GLU A 2 12.81 1.59 -5.26
N LEU A 3 13.53 1.96 -4.21
CA LEU A 3 14.69 1.21 -3.72
C LEU A 3 14.35 -0.25 -3.40
N PHE A 4 13.23 -0.52 -2.76
CA PHE A 4 12.78 -1.88 -2.46
C PHE A 4 12.47 -2.67 -3.73
N HIS A 5 11.80 -2.03 -4.71
CA HIS A 5 11.55 -2.65 -6.00
C HIS A 5 12.85 -3.09 -6.68
N ASP A 6 13.81 -2.17 -6.78
CA ASP A 6 15.08 -2.44 -7.45
C ASP A 6 15.90 -3.52 -6.71
N TYR A 7 15.92 -3.50 -5.38
CA TYR A 7 16.64 -4.49 -4.58
C TYR A 7 16.01 -5.89 -4.64
N ILE A 8 14.70 -5.99 -4.74
CA ILE A 8 14.02 -7.28 -4.93
C ILE A 8 14.26 -7.79 -6.34
N ARG A 9 14.09 -6.95 -7.37
CA ARG A 9 14.36 -7.28 -8.77
C ARG A 9 15.78 -7.78 -8.98
N ASP A 10 16.76 -7.11 -8.37
CA ASP A 10 18.19 -7.41 -8.53
C ASP A 10 18.65 -8.53 -7.57
N GLY A 11 17.75 -9.13 -6.79
CA GLY A 11 18.06 -10.23 -5.88
C GLY A 11 18.83 -9.84 -4.61
N ARG A 12 18.97 -8.55 -4.33
CA ARG A 12 19.61 -8.02 -3.11
C ARG A 12 18.74 -8.20 -1.87
N ILE A 13 17.41 -8.15 -2.05
CA ILE A 13 16.43 -8.58 -1.06
C ILE A 13 15.77 -9.83 -1.60
N LYS A 14 15.87 -10.92 -0.85
CA LYS A 14 15.19 -12.18 -1.15
C LYS A 14 13.92 -12.27 -0.30
N LEU A 15 12.82 -12.64 -0.93
CA LEU A 15 11.57 -12.94 -0.22
C LEU A 15 11.52 -14.43 0.10
N LYS A 16 11.15 -14.79 1.32
CA LYS A 16 11.01 -16.19 1.77
C LYS A 16 9.69 -16.81 1.30
N ASP A 17 8.66 -15.99 1.16
CA ASP A 17 7.31 -16.37 0.76
C ASP A 17 6.56 -15.16 0.17
N LYS A 18 5.34 -15.38 -0.28
CA LYS A 18 4.41 -14.36 -0.77
C LYS A 18 3.12 -14.36 0.04
N ILE A 19 2.47 -13.23 0.08
CA ILE A 19 1.15 -13.07 0.69
C ILE A 19 0.13 -13.85 -0.14
N LYS A 20 -0.62 -14.75 0.50
CA LYS A 20 -1.59 -15.64 -0.16
C LYS A 20 -2.97 -15.01 -0.33
N GLU A 21 -3.35 -14.12 0.60
CA GLU A 21 -4.61 -13.41 0.51
C GLU A 21 -4.65 -12.51 -0.73
N PRO A 22 -5.84 -12.30 -1.31
CA PRO A 22 -6.01 -11.36 -2.42
C PRO A 22 -5.53 -9.96 -2.05
N THR A 23 -4.65 -9.38 -2.84
CA THR A 23 -4.08 -8.05 -2.60
C THR A 23 -4.40 -7.09 -3.72
N THR A 24 -4.38 -5.81 -3.39
CA THR A 24 -4.35 -4.71 -4.36
C THR A 24 -3.38 -3.62 -3.88
N VAL A 25 -3.16 -2.61 -4.70
CA VAL A 25 -2.26 -1.50 -4.35
C VAL A 25 -2.94 -0.15 -4.58
N GLN A 26 -2.78 0.76 -3.63
CA GLN A 26 -3.08 2.17 -3.82
C GLN A 26 -1.92 2.84 -4.56
N ASP A 27 -2.23 3.51 -5.64
CA ASP A 27 -1.32 4.38 -6.40
C ASP A 27 -1.37 5.81 -5.83
N PRO A 28 -0.41 6.26 -5.01
CA PRO A 28 -0.44 7.62 -4.48
C PRO A 28 -0.15 8.65 -5.58
N CYS A 29 -0.97 9.69 -5.66
CA CYS A 29 -0.88 10.68 -6.73
C CYS A 29 0.52 11.32 -6.85
N ASN A 30 1.17 11.63 -5.73
CA ASN A 30 2.49 12.26 -5.75
C ASN A 30 3.60 11.30 -6.24
N VAL A 31 3.59 10.05 -5.78
CA VAL A 31 4.58 9.04 -6.18
C VAL A 31 4.39 8.62 -7.64
N ILE A 32 3.14 8.49 -8.08
CA ILE A 32 2.81 7.94 -9.39
C ILE A 32 2.82 9.02 -10.46
N ARG A 33 1.97 10.05 -10.33
CA ARG A 33 1.82 11.08 -11.37
C ARG A 33 3.00 12.03 -11.42
N SER A 34 3.49 12.49 -10.27
CA SER A 34 4.63 13.41 -10.19
C SER A 34 5.97 12.67 -10.23
N GLY A 35 6.06 11.51 -9.60
CA GLY A 35 7.29 10.72 -9.50
C GLY A 35 7.52 9.71 -10.62
N GLY A 36 6.51 9.42 -11.46
CA GLY A 36 6.63 8.49 -12.58
C GLY A 36 6.82 7.02 -12.22
N LEU A 37 6.48 6.63 -10.97
CA LEU A 37 6.78 5.31 -10.43
C LEU A 37 5.61 4.30 -10.52
N ALA A 38 4.68 4.51 -11.47
CA ALA A 38 3.48 3.69 -11.62
C ALA A 38 3.81 2.20 -11.80
N GLU A 39 4.68 1.90 -12.75
CA GLU A 39 5.07 0.52 -13.06
C GLU A 39 5.75 -0.16 -11.87
N LYS A 40 6.74 0.50 -11.26
CA LYS A 40 7.44 -0.04 -10.08
C LYS A 40 6.52 -0.29 -8.90
N ASN A 41 5.48 0.55 -8.71
CA ASN A 41 4.49 0.36 -7.67
C ASN A 41 3.67 -0.92 -7.87
N GLN A 42 3.21 -1.15 -9.09
CA GLN A 42 2.45 -2.35 -9.47
C GLN A 42 3.32 -3.61 -9.40
N GLN A 43 4.54 -3.54 -9.94
CA GLN A 43 5.48 -4.67 -9.90
C GLN A 43 5.86 -5.06 -8.47
N LEU A 44 6.10 -4.08 -7.60
CA LEU A 44 6.42 -4.36 -6.20
C LEU A 44 5.27 -5.07 -5.47
N ALA A 45 4.03 -4.68 -5.74
CA ALA A 45 2.86 -5.37 -5.22
C ALA A 45 2.78 -6.82 -5.73
N ALA A 46 3.06 -7.04 -7.02
CA ALA A 46 3.07 -8.37 -7.62
C ALA A 46 4.22 -9.26 -7.10
N TYR A 47 5.37 -8.69 -6.74
CA TYR A 47 6.45 -9.46 -6.13
C TYR A 47 6.07 -10.03 -4.75
N LEU A 48 5.27 -9.28 -3.99
CA LEU A 48 4.86 -9.63 -2.63
C LEU A 48 3.61 -10.51 -2.56
N SER A 49 2.89 -10.70 -3.65
CA SER A 49 1.55 -11.32 -3.66
C SER A 49 1.47 -12.53 -4.60
N GLU A 50 0.74 -13.57 -4.17
CA GLU A 50 0.33 -14.68 -5.04
C GLU A 50 -0.91 -14.31 -5.88
N ASP A 51 -1.84 -13.52 -5.31
CA ASP A 51 -3.08 -13.08 -5.95
C ASP A 51 -3.16 -11.56 -5.94
N PHE A 52 -2.42 -10.91 -6.86
CA PHE A 52 -2.45 -9.48 -7.03
C PHE A 52 -3.56 -9.06 -8.00
N ARG A 53 -4.46 -8.19 -7.54
CA ARG A 53 -5.63 -7.71 -8.27
C ARG A 53 -5.56 -6.20 -8.45
N PRO A 54 -5.12 -5.69 -9.60
CA PRO A 54 -5.02 -4.25 -9.83
C PRO A 54 -6.41 -3.59 -9.85
N MET A 55 -6.49 -2.36 -9.38
CA MET A 55 -7.72 -1.57 -9.49
C MET A 55 -7.99 -1.20 -10.95
N LYS A 56 -9.27 -1.07 -11.33
CA LYS A 56 -9.70 -0.72 -12.69
C LYS A 56 -9.04 0.56 -13.23
N HIS A 57 -8.89 1.57 -12.37
CA HIS A 57 -8.16 2.81 -12.67
C HIS A 57 -6.89 2.84 -11.83
N GLN A 58 -5.75 2.54 -12.44
CA GLN A 58 -4.44 2.42 -11.80
C GLN A 58 -3.38 3.26 -12.51
N GLY A 59 -2.20 3.38 -11.91
CA GLY A 59 -1.08 4.12 -12.45
C GLY A 59 -1.42 5.60 -12.63
N ASN A 60 -1.11 6.15 -13.77
CA ASN A 60 -1.34 7.56 -14.08
C ASN A 60 -2.84 7.95 -14.15
N TYR A 61 -3.72 6.98 -14.29
CA TYR A 61 -5.18 7.19 -14.32
C TYR A 61 -5.87 6.88 -12.99
N ASN A 62 -5.10 6.67 -11.92
CA ASN A 62 -5.64 6.38 -10.61
C ASN A 62 -6.49 7.53 -10.05
N PHE A 63 -7.47 7.19 -9.24
CA PHE A 63 -8.18 8.17 -8.42
C PHE A 63 -7.47 8.41 -7.09
N CYS A 64 -7.52 9.66 -6.64
CA CYS A 64 -6.99 10.04 -5.34
C CYS A 64 -7.73 9.32 -4.20
N CYS A 65 -7.03 9.01 -3.11
CA CYS A 65 -7.67 8.46 -1.92
C CYS A 65 -8.49 9.51 -1.13
N GLY A 66 -8.26 10.81 -1.40
CA GLY A 66 -8.92 11.91 -0.69
C GLY A 66 -8.19 12.39 0.58
N GLY A 67 -7.08 11.76 0.99
CA GLY A 67 -6.36 12.07 2.23
C GLY A 67 -5.22 13.10 2.12
N GLY A 68 -5.01 13.67 0.91
CA GLY A 68 -3.93 14.62 0.67
C GLY A 68 -4.23 16.07 1.07
N GLY A 69 -3.30 16.98 0.71
CA GLY A 69 -3.52 18.42 0.84
C GLY A 69 -3.67 18.94 2.28
N GLY A 70 -3.17 18.21 3.30
CA GLY A 70 -3.32 18.61 4.69
C GLY A 70 -4.69 18.27 5.31
N ALA A 71 -5.58 17.56 4.60
CA ALA A 71 -6.92 17.21 5.11
C ALA A 71 -6.91 16.15 6.22
N MET A 72 -5.86 15.30 6.29
CA MET A 72 -5.80 14.21 7.27
C MET A 72 -5.87 14.65 8.73
N PRO A 73 -5.13 15.68 9.20
CA PRO A 73 -5.19 16.12 10.59
C PRO A 73 -6.45 16.91 10.94
N MET A 74 -7.24 17.31 9.94
CA MET A 74 -8.47 18.06 10.17
C MET A 74 -9.62 17.14 10.56
N GLY A 75 -10.25 17.43 11.70
CA GLY A 75 -11.42 16.72 12.22
C GLY A 75 -12.75 17.27 11.71
N GLY A 76 -13.84 16.87 12.38
CA GLY A 76 -15.17 17.41 12.15
C GLY A 76 -15.69 17.24 10.73
N GLU A 77 -16.18 18.30 10.13
CA GLU A 77 -16.77 18.27 8.78
C GLU A 77 -15.73 17.93 7.70
N MET A 78 -14.51 18.44 7.80
CA MET A 78 -13.46 18.12 6.85
C MET A 78 -13.21 16.60 6.78
N LYS A 79 -13.28 15.91 7.90
CA LYS A 79 -13.20 14.44 7.91
C LYS A 79 -14.34 13.81 7.13
N LYS A 80 -15.57 14.29 7.32
CA LYS A 80 -16.75 13.79 6.59
C LYS A 80 -16.59 14.03 5.08
N ASP A 81 -16.17 15.23 4.70
CA ASP A 81 -15.98 15.58 3.29
C ASP A 81 -14.92 14.75 2.61
N ARG A 82 -13.75 14.53 3.25
CA ARG A 82 -12.70 13.70 2.66
C ARG A 82 -13.10 12.22 2.53
N LEU A 83 -13.89 11.70 3.46
CA LEU A 83 -14.44 10.35 3.39
C LEU A 83 -15.44 10.25 2.23
N LYS A 84 -16.34 11.22 2.11
CA LYS A 84 -17.28 11.32 0.99
C LYS A 84 -16.56 11.41 -0.37
N CYS A 85 -15.54 12.26 -0.48
CA CYS A 85 -14.69 12.33 -1.68
C CYS A 85 -13.95 11.03 -1.96
N GLY A 86 -13.59 10.28 -0.93
CA GLY A 86 -12.92 8.99 -1.02
C GLY A 86 -13.83 7.81 -1.38
N ALA A 87 -15.15 8.00 -1.47
CA ALA A 87 -16.11 6.93 -1.78
C ALA A 87 -15.77 6.18 -3.07
N ILE A 88 -15.34 6.90 -4.10
CA ILE A 88 -14.92 6.30 -5.38
C ILE A 88 -13.74 5.33 -5.17
N LYS A 89 -12.79 5.71 -4.32
CA LYS A 89 -11.65 4.84 -3.98
C LYS A 89 -12.10 3.62 -3.17
N ALA A 90 -13.02 3.80 -2.24
CA ALA A 90 -13.59 2.69 -1.48
C ALA A 90 -14.26 1.66 -2.41
N GLU A 91 -15.02 2.12 -3.41
CA GLU A 91 -15.65 1.25 -4.40
C GLU A 91 -14.63 0.52 -5.27
N GLN A 92 -13.58 1.21 -5.73
CA GLN A 92 -12.50 0.58 -6.49
C GLN A 92 -11.81 -0.54 -5.70
N ILE A 93 -11.59 -0.34 -4.40
CA ILE A 93 -11.02 -1.38 -3.52
C ILE A 93 -12.01 -2.56 -3.42
N ARG A 94 -13.29 -2.29 -3.19
CA ARG A 94 -14.34 -3.33 -3.09
C ARG A 94 -14.41 -4.17 -4.35
N GLU A 95 -14.38 -3.55 -5.53
CA GLU A 95 -14.43 -4.23 -6.82
C GLU A 95 -13.28 -5.23 -7.02
N THR A 96 -12.11 -5.00 -6.40
CA THR A 96 -10.99 -5.95 -6.49
C THR A 96 -11.23 -7.24 -5.70
N GLY A 97 -12.07 -7.22 -4.68
CA GLY A 97 -12.23 -8.30 -3.71
C GLY A 97 -10.97 -8.56 -2.87
N ALA A 98 -10.02 -7.64 -2.86
CA ALA A 98 -8.80 -7.75 -2.08
C ALA A 98 -9.09 -7.72 -0.57
N LYS A 99 -8.23 -8.41 0.19
CA LYS A 99 -8.22 -8.38 1.66
C LYS A 99 -7.11 -7.50 2.19
N ILE A 100 -6.07 -7.30 1.41
CA ILE A 100 -4.92 -6.48 1.76
C ILE A 100 -4.74 -5.40 0.69
N VAL A 101 -4.54 -4.17 1.13
CA VAL A 101 -4.21 -3.03 0.27
C VAL A 101 -2.81 -2.53 0.61
N PHE A 102 -1.88 -2.64 -0.32
CA PHE A 102 -0.56 -2.02 -0.18
C PHE A 102 -0.66 -0.51 -0.38
N VAL A 103 -0.07 0.24 0.53
CA VAL A 103 -0.15 1.70 0.51
C VAL A 103 1.22 2.33 0.74
N PRO A 104 1.91 2.84 -0.29
CA PRO A 104 3.26 3.42 -0.15
C PRO A 104 3.28 4.87 0.35
N CYS A 105 2.16 5.45 0.69
CA CYS A 105 2.04 6.84 1.15
C CYS A 105 1.38 6.90 2.54
N HIS A 106 2.00 7.64 3.47
CA HIS A 106 1.54 7.76 4.84
C HIS A 106 0.11 8.32 4.94
N ASN A 107 -0.18 9.44 4.29
CA ASN A 107 -1.54 10.01 4.31
C ASN A 107 -2.57 9.09 3.66
N CYS A 108 -2.17 8.35 2.62
CA CYS A 108 -3.06 7.41 1.97
C CYS A 108 -3.41 6.22 2.87
N ILE A 109 -2.46 5.71 3.69
CA ILE A 109 -2.74 4.56 4.55
C ILE A 109 -3.79 4.89 5.60
N ASP A 110 -3.69 6.06 6.23
CA ASP A 110 -4.66 6.50 7.22
C ASP A 110 -6.04 6.76 6.58
N GLN A 111 -6.04 7.39 5.41
CA GLN A 111 -7.27 7.60 4.66
C GLN A 111 -7.95 6.28 4.26
N ILE A 112 -7.19 5.29 3.78
CA ILE A 112 -7.76 3.98 3.38
C ILE A 112 -8.26 3.21 4.60
N ARG A 113 -7.58 3.31 5.75
CA ARG A 113 -8.06 2.76 7.02
C ARG A 113 -9.38 3.40 7.45
N ASP A 114 -9.49 4.72 7.31
CA ASP A 114 -10.74 5.43 7.60
C ASP A 114 -11.84 5.06 6.59
N LEU A 115 -11.54 4.96 5.30
CA LEU A 115 -12.48 4.49 4.28
C LEU A 115 -12.92 3.04 4.52
N SER A 116 -12.01 2.18 4.98
CA SER A 116 -12.36 0.79 5.31
C SER A 116 -13.39 0.72 6.43
N LYS A 117 -13.28 1.59 7.42
CA LYS A 117 -14.26 1.69 8.53
C LYS A 117 -15.58 2.30 8.07
N GLU A 118 -15.53 3.41 7.33
CA GLU A 118 -16.70 4.14 6.88
C GLU A 118 -17.59 3.33 5.93
N TYR A 119 -16.94 2.57 5.01
CA TYR A 119 -17.63 1.82 3.96
C TYR A 119 -17.63 0.30 4.18
N ASP A 120 -17.25 -0.16 5.37
CA ASP A 120 -17.20 -1.58 5.76
C ASP A 120 -16.52 -2.47 4.70
N LEU A 121 -15.28 -2.11 4.32
CA LEU A 121 -14.57 -2.83 3.27
C LEU A 121 -13.94 -4.14 3.76
N GLY A 122 -13.73 -4.31 5.05
CA GLY A 122 -13.13 -5.49 5.64
C GLY A 122 -11.70 -5.77 5.14
N ILE A 123 -10.94 -4.71 4.84
CA ILE A 123 -9.55 -4.81 4.33
C ILE A 123 -8.52 -4.38 5.37
N LYS A 124 -7.31 -4.91 5.23
CA LYS A 124 -6.11 -4.47 5.95
C LYS A 124 -5.25 -3.60 5.04
N ALA A 125 -5.07 -2.33 5.41
CA ALA A 125 -4.14 -1.44 4.71
C ALA A 125 -2.76 -1.52 5.38
N ILE A 126 -1.72 -1.86 4.61
CA ILE A 126 -0.34 -2.02 5.09
C ILE A 126 0.63 -1.26 4.20
N HIS A 127 1.75 -0.84 4.79
CA HIS A 127 2.82 -0.21 4.04
C HIS A 127 3.70 -1.28 3.38
N PHE A 128 4.28 -0.99 2.20
CA PHE A 128 5.23 -1.92 1.57
C PHE A 128 6.39 -2.31 2.49
N LYS A 129 6.91 -1.34 3.27
CA LYS A 129 8.00 -1.65 4.22
C LYS A 129 7.61 -2.73 5.22
N GLU A 130 6.38 -2.70 5.73
CA GLU A 130 5.87 -3.70 6.68
C GLU A 130 5.82 -5.08 6.01
N ALA A 131 5.19 -5.16 4.84
CA ALA A 131 5.10 -6.40 4.07
C ALA A 131 6.48 -6.96 3.70
N ILE A 132 7.40 -6.11 3.25
CA ILE A 132 8.74 -6.55 2.86
C ILE A 132 9.52 -7.04 4.08
N THR A 133 9.50 -6.30 5.20
CA THR A 133 10.20 -6.71 6.43
C THR A 133 9.69 -8.05 6.96
N GLU A 134 8.38 -8.29 6.89
CA GLU A 134 7.76 -9.54 7.34
C GLU A 134 8.15 -10.73 6.44
N HIS A 135 8.27 -10.50 5.13
CA HIS A 135 8.48 -11.56 4.13
C HIS A 135 9.91 -11.67 3.59
N MET A 136 10.83 -10.79 3.97
CA MET A 136 12.21 -10.89 3.50
C MET A 136 13.02 -11.92 4.30
N VAL A 137 14.03 -12.48 3.65
CA VAL A 137 15.08 -13.27 4.30
C VAL A 137 16.07 -12.32 4.96
N ILE A 138 16.23 -12.43 6.28
CA ILE A 138 17.25 -11.69 7.02
C ILE A 138 18.45 -12.63 7.20
N PRO A 139 19.66 -12.30 6.68
CA PRO A 139 20.86 -13.10 6.93
C PRO A 139 21.20 -13.15 8.43
N GLU A 140 21.56 -14.33 8.94
CA GLU A 140 21.88 -14.51 10.36
C GLU A 140 23.02 -13.59 10.84
N GLU A 141 23.93 -13.23 9.95
CA GLU A 141 25.10 -12.39 10.24
C GLU A 141 24.74 -10.96 10.68
N ILE A 142 23.54 -10.47 10.31
CA ILE A 142 23.07 -9.10 10.64
C ILE A 142 22.04 -9.07 11.77
N ILE A 143 21.66 -10.23 12.31
CA ILE A 143 20.80 -10.29 13.48
C ILE A 143 21.68 -9.97 14.71
N PRO A 144 21.37 -8.90 15.47
CA PRO A 144 22.09 -8.63 16.72
C PRO A 144 22.00 -9.87 17.61
N LYS A 145 23.14 -10.36 18.09
CA LYS A 145 23.12 -11.35 19.16
C LYS A 145 22.70 -10.59 20.41
N ASP A 146 21.63 -11.03 21.05
CA ASP A 146 21.26 -10.50 22.36
C ASP A 146 22.48 -10.67 23.25
N ASP A 147 23.04 -9.56 23.73
CA ASP A 147 24.09 -9.61 24.74
C ASP A 147 23.43 -10.24 25.98
N GLU A 148 23.76 -11.51 26.23
CA GLU A 148 23.39 -12.19 27.48
C GLU A 148 24.04 -11.41 28.65
N GLU A 149 23.23 -10.57 29.35
CA GLU A 149 23.58 -10.02 30.66
C GLU A 149 23.36 -11.06 31.75
#